data_afa09ef6a1ebe237ec3758d50a14f543
#
_entry.id   afa09ef6a1ebe237ec3758d50a14f543
#
_cell.length_a   1.000
_cell.length_b   1.000
_cell.length_c   1.000
_cell.angle_alpha   90.00
_cell.angle_beta   90.00
_cell.angle_gamma   90.00
#
_symmetry.space_group_name_H-M   'P 1'
#
loop_
_entity.id
_entity.type
_entity.pdbx_description
1 polymer ?
#
loop_
_entity_poly.entity_id
_entity_poly.type
_entity_poly.pdbx_seq_one_letter_code
_entity_poly.pdbx_strand_id
1 'polypeptide(L)'
;MKRAPPGRTDFAMPLRRIMVIALAAVLTFGIAATVARAWQLPFRQYPGVEYSDYPLPRDYQDKSEWVFARLMYPALPGPGFRGNPNWKDGNANWTIDYPASDRHLSTEIRRLTRIHARSVEQPIDLDDDDVFNYPWLYAVEVGYWNLTDVQIAKFREYLLRGGFFMCDDFHGTQEWAHFTAVMSKVFPNRAIVNIPDDDQIFHVIFDLNDRFQVPGLQYVYSRQRWEKDGYDPHWRGIYDDHGRLMAAICHDMDLGDSWEHADNIEYPVEFTQLGMRIAVNYVTYAMTH
;
A
#
# COMPACT_ATOMS: atom_id res chain seq x y z
N MET A 1 -13.19 21.35 72.61
CA MET A 1 -13.05 21.94 71.31
C MET A 1 -13.06 20.81 70.24
N LYS A 2 -14.15 20.63 69.50
CA LYS A 2 -14.27 19.68 68.44
C LYS A 2 -13.99 20.40 67.12
N ARG A 3 -12.97 19.97 66.36
CA ARG A 3 -12.67 20.50 65.02
C ARG A 3 -13.69 19.94 64.02
N ALA A 4 -14.27 20.81 63.21
CA ALA A 4 -15.12 20.48 62.07
C ALA A 4 -14.28 19.89 60.90
N PRO A 5 -14.84 18.95 60.11
CA PRO A 5 -14.12 18.42 58.94
C PRO A 5 -14.11 19.42 57.76
N PRO A 6 -13.11 19.37 56.87
CA PRO A 6 -13.03 20.26 55.72
C PRO A 6 -14.10 19.92 54.68
N GLY A 7 -14.81 20.94 54.22
CA GLY A 7 -15.84 20.84 53.20
C GLY A 7 -15.31 20.33 51.85
N ARG A 8 -15.95 19.36 51.26
CA ARG A 8 -15.79 18.92 49.88
C ARG A 8 -16.32 20.01 48.98
N THR A 9 -15.46 20.63 48.19
CA THR A 9 -15.87 21.47 47.08
C THR A 9 -16.14 20.60 45.87
N ASP A 10 -17.40 20.28 45.62
CA ASP A 10 -17.84 19.61 44.40
C ASP A 10 -17.76 20.62 43.24
N PHE A 11 -16.68 20.53 42.41
CA PHE A 11 -16.56 21.22 41.15
C PHE A 11 -17.40 20.49 40.08
N ALA A 12 -18.73 20.54 40.19
CA ALA A 12 -19.60 20.10 39.12
C ALA A 12 -19.64 21.21 38.05
N MET A 13 -19.11 20.91 36.87
CA MET A 13 -19.23 21.81 35.73
C MET A 13 -20.72 22.02 35.38
N PRO A 14 -21.17 23.27 35.14
CA PRO A 14 -22.58 23.52 34.83
C PRO A 14 -22.95 22.82 33.51
N LEU A 15 -24.10 22.16 33.48
CA LEU A 15 -24.62 21.34 32.36
C LEU A 15 -24.51 22.06 31.03
N ARG A 16 -24.70 23.37 31.00
CA ARG A 16 -24.57 24.23 29.83
C ARG A 16 -23.16 24.25 29.25
N ARG A 17 -22.09 24.17 30.09
CA ARG A 17 -20.70 24.09 29.60
C ARG A 17 -20.39 22.71 29.02
N ILE A 18 -20.92 21.66 29.62
CA ILE A 18 -20.78 20.28 29.09
C ILE A 18 -21.46 20.17 27.73
N MET A 19 -22.66 20.70 27.56
CA MET A 19 -23.37 20.71 26.28
C MET A 19 -22.62 21.49 25.18
N VAL A 20 -22.03 22.65 25.52
CA VAL A 20 -21.27 23.45 24.55
C VAL A 20 -19.98 22.73 24.13
N ILE A 21 -19.27 22.07 25.04
CA ILE A 21 -18.08 21.28 24.75
C ILE A 21 -18.44 20.07 23.89
N ALA A 22 -19.53 19.37 24.21
CA ALA A 22 -20.00 18.23 23.43
C ALA A 22 -20.43 18.65 22.01
N LEU A 23 -21.13 19.77 21.86
CA LEU A 23 -21.53 20.30 20.56
C LEU A 23 -20.32 20.74 19.74
N ALA A 24 -19.32 21.38 20.36
CA ALA A 24 -18.08 21.77 19.70
C ALA A 24 -17.28 20.54 19.24
N ALA A 25 -17.19 19.47 20.07
CA ALA A 25 -16.54 18.22 19.72
C ALA A 25 -17.24 17.50 18.57
N VAL A 26 -18.57 17.46 18.54
CA VAL A 26 -19.35 16.87 17.43
C VAL A 26 -19.16 17.67 16.13
N LEU A 27 -19.14 19.02 16.22
CA LEU A 27 -18.89 19.88 15.06
C LEU A 27 -17.46 19.72 14.54
N THR A 28 -16.45 19.69 15.39
CA THR A 28 -15.06 19.49 14.96
C THR A 28 -14.81 18.12 14.38
N PHE A 29 -15.41 17.07 14.96
CA PHE A 29 -15.33 15.69 14.43
C PHE A 29 -16.09 15.55 13.10
N GLY A 30 -17.26 16.18 12.98
CA GLY A 30 -18.05 16.23 11.74
C GLY A 30 -17.32 16.96 10.61
N ILE A 31 -16.64 18.07 10.90
CA ILE A 31 -15.84 18.82 9.92
C ILE A 31 -14.59 18.03 9.52
N ALA A 32 -13.91 17.38 10.45
CA ALA A 32 -12.74 16.54 10.15
C ALA A 32 -13.12 15.35 9.26
N ALA A 33 -14.26 14.69 9.54
CA ALA A 33 -14.76 13.57 8.73
C ALA A 33 -15.21 14.00 7.33
N THR A 34 -15.79 15.20 7.17
CA THR A 34 -16.16 15.75 5.86
C THR A 34 -14.95 16.22 5.06
N VAL A 35 -13.92 16.75 5.72
CA VAL A 35 -12.66 17.14 5.09
C VAL A 35 -11.93 15.88 4.59
N ALA A 36 -11.79 14.83 5.40
CA ALA A 36 -11.15 13.58 4.99
C ALA A 36 -11.80 12.96 3.75
N ARG A 37 -13.13 13.06 3.59
CA ARG A 37 -13.85 12.58 2.39
C ARG A 37 -13.70 13.48 1.15
N ALA A 38 -13.28 14.73 1.31
CA ALA A 38 -13.18 15.67 0.20
C ALA A 38 -11.86 15.55 -0.60
N TRP A 39 -10.88 14.79 -0.11
CA TRP A 39 -9.51 14.79 -0.60
C TRP A 39 -9.19 13.71 -1.65
N GLN A 40 -10.13 12.82 -1.99
CA GLN A 40 -9.90 11.88 -3.07
C GLN A 40 -10.02 12.59 -4.42
N LEU A 41 -8.98 12.48 -5.24
CA LEU A 41 -8.99 12.98 -6.60
C LEU A 41 -10.10 12.32 -7.43
N PRO A 42 -10.64 13.01 -8.44
CA PRO A 42 -11.52 12.39 -9.43
C PRO A 42 -10.82 11.18 -10.06
N PHE A 43 -11.53 10.09 -10.20
CA PHE A 43 -11.01 8.89 -10.83
C PHE A 43 -10.57 9.16 -12.27
N ARG A 44 -9.37 8.68 -12.63
CA ARG A 44 -8.86 8.65 -13.99
C ARG A 44 -8.30 7.25 -14.26
N GLN A 45 -8.81 6.58 -15.26
CA GLN A 45 -8.24 5.33 -15.76
C GLN A 45 -7.14 5.63 -16.77
N TYR A 46 -6.05 4.88 -16.68
CA TYR A 46 -4.94 4.93 -17.62
C TYR A 46 -4.93 3.65 -18.48
N PRO A 47 -4.37 3.68 -19.70
CA PRO A 47 -4.08 2.46 -20.42
C PRO A 47 -2.97 1.68 -19.70
N GLY A 48 -3.17 0.38 -19.46
CA GLY A 48 -2.18 -0.54 -18.92
C GLY A 48 -1.38 -1.24 -20.04
N VAL A 49 -0.33 -1.94 -19.66
CA VAL A 49 0.46 -2.78 -20.56
C VAL A 49 -0.37 -3.96 -21.05
N GLU A 50 -1.08 -4.63 -20.13
CA GLU A 50 -1.95 -5.79 -20.41
C GLU A 50 -3.36 -5.34 -20.84
N TYR A 51 -3.88 -4.28 -20.22
CA TYR A 51 -5.26 -3.82 -20.39
C TYR A 51 -5.30 -2.39 -20.94
N SER A 52 -5.61 -2.24 -22.22
CA SER A 52 -5.84 -0.90 -22.81
C SER A 52 -7.14 -0.25 -22.34
N ASP A 53 -8.13 -1.05 -21.98
CA ASP A 53 -9.41 -0.68 -21.39
C ASP A 53 -9.86 -1.78 -20.42
N TYR A 54 -10.48 -1.38 -19.31
CA TYR A 54 -10.97 -2.31 -18.29
C TYR A 54 -12.30 -1.83 -17.73
N PRO A 55 -13.32 -2.71 -17.59
CA PRO A 55 -14.66 -2.33 -17.19
C PRO A 55 -14.70 -1.60 -15.84
N LEU A 56 -15.40 -0.48 -15.79
CA LEU A 56 -15.59 0.28 -14.56
C LEU A 56 -16.70 -0.33 -13.69
N PRO A 57 -16.46 -0.53 -12.39
CA PRO A 57 -17.50 -0.87 -11.42
C PRO A 57 -18.57 0.24 -11.37
N ARG A 58 -19.81 -0.11 -11.03
CA ARG A 58 -20.92 0.86 -10.98
C ARG A 58 -20.72 1.96 -9.94
N ASP A 59 -19.99 1.66 -8.88
CA ASP A 59 -19.71 2.50 -7.72
C ASP A 59 -18.32 3.18 -7.79
N TYR A 60 -17.71 3.28 -8.98
CA TYR A 60 -16.35 3.83 -9.15
C TYR A 60 -16.18 5.29 -8.69
N GLN A 61 -17.29 6.03 -8.56
CA GLN A 61 -17.31 7.41 -8.07
C GLN A 61 -17.58 7.52 -6.56
N ASP A 62 -17.88 6.41 -5.89
CA ASP A 62 -18.20 6.43 -4.48
C ASP A 62 -16.94 6.74 -3.66
N LYS A 63 -17.10 7.66 -2.71
CA LYS A 63 -16.02 8.00 -1.78
C LYS A 63 -15.87 6.92 -0.73
N SER A 64 -14.64 6.66 -0.31
CA SER A 64 -14.31 5.61 0.65
C SER A 64 -13.26 6.10 1.67
N GLU A 65 -12.98 5.30 2.68
CA GLU A 65 -11.95 5.59 3.67
C GLU A 65 -10.56 5.08 3.26
N TRP A 66 -10.51 4.10 2.36
CA TRP A 66 -9.27 3.54 1.81
C TRP A 66 -9.36 3.42 0.29
N VAL A 67 -8.24 3.62 -0.36
CA VAL A 67 -8.07 3.50 -1.82
C VAL A 67 -6.78 2.74 -2.09
N PHE A 68 -6.80 1.83 -3.06
CA PHE A 68 -5.57 1.26 -3.60
C PHE A 68 -4.78 2.38 -4.29
N ALA A 69 -3.74 2.88 -3.65
CA ALA A 69 -2.86 3.90 -4.21
C ALA A 69 -1.70 3.23 -4.93
N ARG A 70 -1.62 3.39 -6.25
CA ARG A 70 -0.57 2.82 -7.11
C ARG A 70 0.44 3.90 -7.47
N LEU A 71 1.72 3.65 -7.20
CA LEU A 71 2.79 4.58 -7.53
C LEU A 71 3.06 4.59 -9.04
N MET A 72 2.93 5.77 -9.63
CA MET A 72 3.41 6.07 -10.97
C MET A 72 4.88 6.48 -10.91
N TYR A 73 5.72 5.90 -11.74
CA TYR A 73 7.15 6.21 -11.73
C TYR A 73 7.78 6.13 -13.12
N PRO A 74 8.84 6.92 -13.41
CA PRO A 74 9.66 6.73 -14.60
C PRO A 74 10.51 5.47 -14.47
N ALA A 75 10.57 4.66 -15.53
CA ALA A 75 11.41 3.48 -15.60
C ALA A 75 12.73 3.76 -16.33
N LEU A 76 13.77 2.97 -16.02
CA LEU A 76 15.02 2.97 -16.77
C LEU A 76 14.77 2.51 -18.21
N PRO A 77 15.34 3.20 -19.22
CA PRO A 77 15.33 2.69 -20.59
C PRO A 77 16.22 1.44 -20.69
N GLY A 78 15.78 0.44 -21.46
CA GLY A 78 16.58 -0.76 -21.71
C GLY A 78 15.79 -2.07 -21.63
N PRO A 79 16.46 -3.22 -21.48
CA PRO A 79 15.79 -4.50 -21.25
C PRO A 79 14.92 -4.41 -20.00
N GLY A 80 13.66 -4.76 -20.08
CA GLY A 80 12.67 -4.61 -19.01
C GLY A 80 11.88 -3.30 -19.04
N PHE A 81 12.26 -2.33 -19.88
CA PHE A 81 11.41 -1.17 -20.17
C PHE A 81 10.17 -1.62 -20.94
N ARG A 82 9.01 -1.25 -20.45
CA ARG A 82 7.73 -1.59 -21.09
C ARG A 82 6.95 -0.33 -21.43
N GLY A 83 6.32 -0.37 -22.60
CA GLY A 83 5.33 0.57 -23.05
C GLY A 83 5.83 1.97 -23.42
N ASN A 84 5.20 2.99 -22.86
CA ASN A 84 5.34 4.38 -23.28
C ASN A 84 6.51 5.08 -22.58
N PRO A 85 7.42 5.77 -23.31
CA PRO A 85 8.44 6.63 -22.70
C PRO A 85 7.87 7.75 -21.82
N ASN A 86 6.66 8.24 -22.13
CA ASN A 86 5.94 9.15 -21.25
C ASN A 86 5.12 8.36 -20.22
N TRP A 87 5.77 7.94 -19.16
CA TRP A 87 5.17 7.14 -18.09
C TRP A 87 3.91 7.77 -17.45
N LYS A 88 3.75 9.10 -17.53
CA LYS A 88 2.57 9.82 -17.00
C LYS A 88 1.28 9.58 -17.77
N ASP A 89 1.37 9.02 -18.97
CA ASP A 89 0.19 8.71 -19.79
C ASP A 89 -0.25 7.25 -19.70
N GLY A 90 0.35 6.47 -18.79
CA GLY A 90 0.09 5.05 -18.67
C GLY A 90 0.86 4.20 -19.68
N ASN A 91 0.47 2.92 -19.84
CA ASN A 91 1.16 1.93 -20.67
C ASN A 91 2.69 1.96 -20.43
N ALA A 92 3.08 1.79 -19.16
CA ALA A 92 4.46 1.86 -18.68
C ALA A 92 4.65 0.82 -17.55
N ASN A 93 5.88 0.58 -17.08
CA ASN A 93 6.18 -0.46 -16.07
C ASN A 93 5.24 -0.40 -14.85
N TRP A 94 4.89 0.77 -14.36
CA TRP A 94 3.98 0.91 -13.23
C TRP A 94 2.54 0.43 -13.52
N THR A 95 2.20 0.15 -14.79
CA THR A 95 0.90 -0.37 -15.21
C THR A 95 0.91 -1.87 -15.49
N ILE A 96 1.91 -2.61 -15.06
CA ILE A 96 1.88 -4.07 -15.02
C ILE A 96 0.77 -4.49 -14.05
N ASP A 97 -0.04 -5.49 -14.40
CA ASP A 97 -1.23 -6.00 -13.68
C ASP A 97 -2.36 -4.97 -13.49
N TYR A 98 -2.14 -3.73 -13.91
CA TYR A 98 -3.08 -2.63 -13.75
C TYR A 98 -4.19 -2.69 -14.82
N PRO A 99 -5.44 -2.49 -14.44
CA PRO A 99 -6.00 -2.25 -13.10
C PRO A 99 -6.64 -3.49 -12.48
N ALA A 100 -6.43 -4.67 -13.04
CA ALA A 100 -7.09 -5.89 -12.61
C ALA A 100 -6.70 -6.27 -11.17
N SER A 101 -5.39 -6.29 -10.87
CA SER A 101 -4.87 -6.58 -9.53
C SER A 101 -5.43 -5.64 -8.48
N ASP A 102 -5.46 -4.32 -8.77
CA ASP A 102 -5.92 -3.27 -7.87
C ASP A 102 -7.39 -3.44 -7.50
N ARG A 103 -8.23 -3.78 -8.49
CA ARG A 103 -9.69 -3.93 -8.31
C ARG A 103 -10.07 -5.24 -7.67
N HIS A 104 -9.36 -6.33 -7.98
CA HIS A 104 -9.54 -7.60 -7.28
C HIS A 104 -9.15 -7.45 -5.81
N LEU A 105 -7.98 -6.87 -5.51
CA LEU A 105 -7.60 -6.63 -4.11
C LEU A 105 -8.57 -5.70 -3.39
N SER A 106 -8.99 -4.59 -4.01
CA SER A 106 -9.99 -3.69 -3.41
C SER A 106 -11.30 -4.40 -3.08
N THR A 107 -11.72 -5.33 -3.93
CA THR A 107 -12.88 -6.18 -3.70
C THR A 107 -12.68 -7.09 -2.49
N GLU A 108 -11.52 -7.73 -2.37
CA GLU A 108 -11.22 -8.62 -1.24
C GLU A 108 -11.06 -7.86 0.08
N ILE A 109 -10.46 -6.66 0.08
CA ILE A 109 -10.44 -5.80 1.27
C ILE A 109 -11.86 -5.51 1.78
N ARG A 110 -12.81 -5.20 0.87
CA ARG A 110 -14.22 -5.01 1.23
C ARG A 110 -14.88 -6.27 1.82
N ARG A 111 -14.52 -7.45 1.31
CA ARG A 111 -15.12 -8.73 1.69
C ARG A 111 -14.57 -9.28 3.01
N LEU A 112 -13.26 -9.13 3.21
CA LEU A 112 -12.54 -9.77 4.31
C LEU A 112 -12.34 -8.86 5.52
N THR A 113 -12.58 -7.55 5.36
CA THR A 113 -12.43 -6.56 6.42
C THR A 113 -13.69 -5.70 6.57
N ARG A 114 -13.65 -4.76 7.54
CA ARG A 114 -14.67 -3.70 7.64
C ARG A 114 -14.22 -2.38 6.99
N ILE A 115 -13.08 -2.39 6.31
CA ILE A 115 -12.57 -1.21 5.62
C ILE A 115 -13.48 -0.90 4.42
N HIS A 116 -13.99 0.32 4.38
CA HIS A 116 -14.73 0.80 3.22
C HIS A 116 -13.76 1.24 2.12
N ALA A 117 -13.31 0.28 1.31
CA ALA A 117 -12.39 0.51 0.19
C ALA A 117 -13.12 1.04 -1.04
N ARG A 118 -12.49 1.94 -1.81
CA ARG A 118 -12.95 2.34 -3.15
C ARG A 118 -12.84 1.16 -4.12
N SER A 119 -13.79 1.06 -5.05
CA SER A 119 -13.82 -0.03 -6.04
C SER A 119 -12.80 0.13 -7.16
N VAL A 120 -12.17 1.31 -7.26
CA VAL A 120 -11.15 1.62 -8.25
C VAL A 120 -9.93 2.24 -7.56
N GLU A 121 -8.81 2.03 -8.14
CA GLU A 121 -7.49 2.47 -7.72
C GLU A 121 -7.31 4.00 -7.85
N GLN A 122 -6.18 4.50 -7.33
CA GLN A 122 -5.70 5.85 -7.55
C GLN A 122 -4.22 5.81 -7.91
N PRO A 123 -3.86 6.01 -9.18
CA PRO A 123 -2.47 6.26 -9.56
C PRO A 123 -1.95 7.57 -8.95
N ILE A 124 -0.76 7.50 -8.34
CA ILE A 124 -0.14 8.59 -7.57
C ILE A 124 1.21 8.94 -8.18
N ASP A 125 1.39 10.20 -8.53
CA ASP A 125 2.66 10.76 -8.97
C ASP A 125 3.36 11.45 -7.79
N LEU A 126 4.62 11.09 -7.52
CA LEU A 126 5.41 11.74 -6.46
C LEU A 126 5.82 13.20 -6.79
N ASP A 127 5.54 13.70 -7.97
CA ASP A 127 5.72 15.12 -8.27
C ASP A 127 4.65 15.99 -7.58
N ASP A 128 3.51 15.38 -7.19
CA ASP A 128 2.41 16.04 -6.47
C ASP A 128 2.43 15.73 -4.96
N ASP A 129 1.78 16.58 -4.16
CA ASP A 129 1.61 16.37 -2.71
C ASP A 129 0.45 15.43 -2.38
N ASP A 130 -0.28 14.93 -3.38
CA ASP A 130 -1.44 14.08 -3.18
C ASP A 130 -1.08 12.75 -2.49
N VAL A 131 0.14 12.26 -2.65
CA VAL A 131 0.64 11.05 -1.97
C VAL A 131 0.41 11.05 -0.45
N PHE A 132 0.46 12.22 0.19
CA PHE A 132 0.26 12.34 1.65
C PHE A 132 -1.19 12.08 2.10
N ASN A 133 -2.13 11.94 1.17
CA ASN A 133 -3.52 11.62 1.46
C ASN A 133 -3.79 10.10 1.54
N TYR A 134 -2.79 9.27 1.21
CA TYR A 134 -2.96 7.81 1.13
C TYR A 134 -2.06 7.12 2.15
N PRO A 135 -2.60 6.34 3.09
CA PRO A 135 -1.80 5.67 4.12
C PRO A 135 -0.97 4.51 3.56
N TRP A 136 -1.37 3.94 2.42
CA TRP A 136 -0.76 2.78 1.78
C TRP A 136 -0.49 3.07 0.31
N LEU A 137 0.72 2.80 -0.14
CA LEU A 137 1.20 3.02 -1.51
C LEU A 137 1.84 1.73 -2.03
N TYR A 138 1.47 1.33 -3.23
CA TYR A 138 1.97 0.12 -3.88
C TYR A 138 2.74 0.44 -5.15
N ALA A 139 3.81 -0.30 -5.41
CA ALA A 139 4.51 -0.28 -6.69
C ALA A 139 4.92 -1.68 -7.13
N VAL A 140 4.73 -1.97 -8.40
CA VAL A 140 5.14 -3.17 -9.10
C VAL A 140 6.45 -2.91 -9.85
N GLU A 141 7.24 -3.93 -10.19
CA GLU A 141 8.43 -3.84 -11.07
C GLU A 141 9.46 -2.77 -10.65
N VAL A 142 9.65 -2.58 -9.34
CA VAL A 142 10.54 -1.54 -8.78
C VAL A 142 12.02 -1.79 -9.05
N GLY A 143 12.38 -2.96 -9.58
CA GLY A 143 13.70 -3.25 -10.11
C GLY A 143 14.12 -2.38 -11.30
N TYR A 144 13.16 -1.68 -11.92
CA TYR A 144 13.37 -0.81 -13.08
C TYR A 144 13.07 0.66 -12.83
N TRP A 145 12.62 1.06 -11.66
CA TRP A 145 12.27 2.44 -11.40
C TRP A 145 13.47 3.41 -11.50
N ASN A 146 13.20 4.64 -11.91
CA ASN A 146 14.20 5.69 -12.07
C ASN A 146 13.73 7.01 -11.45
N LEU A 147 13.57 7.00 -10.13
CA LEU A 147 13.07 8.16 -9.40
C LEU A 147 14.06 9.33 -9.47
N THR A 148 13.56 10.53 -9.72
CA THR A 148 14.32 11.77 -9.63
C THR A 148 14.66 12.10 -8.18
N ASP A 149 15.65 12.99 -7.96
CA ASP A 149 16.01 13.40 -6.59
C ASP A 149 14.83 14.09 -5.85
N VAL A 150 13.95 14.78 -6.59
CA VAL A 150 12.73 15.38 -6.04
C VAL A 150 11.75 14.31 -5.57
N GLN A 151 11.52 13.30 -6.40
CA GLN A 151 10.65 12.16 -6.08
C GLN A 151 11.21 11.35 -4.91
N ILE A 152 12.53 11.13 -4.86
CA ILE A 152 13.21 10.45 -3.75
C ILE A 152 13.00 11.23 -2.43
N ALA A 153 13.14 12.55 -2.45
CA ALA A 153 12.94 13.37 -1.26
C ALA A 153 11.48 13.31 -0.78
N LYS A 154 10.52 13.40 -1.71
CA LYS A 154 9.09 13.30 -1.37
C LYS A 154 8.70 11.92 -0.89
N PHE A 155 9.22 10.86 -1.50
CA PHE A 155 8.97 9.48 -1.06
C PHE A 155 9.50 9.23 0.35
N ARG A 156 10.71 9.74 0.66
CA ARG A 156 11.24 9.72 2.03
C ARG A 156 10.31 10.44 3.01
N GLU A 157 9.86 11.64 2.65
CA GLU A 157 8.96 12.43 3.48
C GLU A 157 7.62 11.71 3.72
N TYR A 158 7.05 11.09 2.68
CA TYR A 158 5.85 10.28 2.79
C TYR A 158 5.99 9.18 3.84
N LEU A 159 7.06 8.40 3.76
CA LEU A 159 7.33 7.30 4.70
C LEU A 159 7.55 7.79 6.14
N LEU A 160 8.29 8.89 6.31
CA LEU A 160 8.55 9.48 7.63
C LEU A 160 7.31 10.14 8.25
N ARG A 161 6.34 10.56 7.45
CA ARG A 161 5.06 11.13 7.93
C ARG A 161 4.02 10.08 8.30
N GLY A 162 4.33 8.79 8.22
CA GLY A 162 3.41 7.71 8.57
C GLY A 162 2.89 6.92 7.38
N GLY A 163 3.27 7.27 6.14
CA GLY A 163 2.94 6.48 4.97
C GLY A 163 3.56 5.09 5.03
N PHE A 164 2.90 4.12 4.38
CA PHE A 164 3.37 2.75 4.24
C PHE A 164 3.55 2.42 2.76
N PHE A 165 4.65 1.78 2.42
CA PHE A 165 4.96 1.35 1.05
C PHE A 165 5.04 -0.16 0.95
N MET A 166 4.45 -0.72 -0.09
CA MET A 166 4.58 -2.12 -0.45
C MET A 166 5.04 -2.24 -1.90
N CYS A 167 5.97 -3.14 -2.18
CA CYS A 167 6.38 -3.46 -3.54
C CYS A 167 6.69 -4.94 -3.72
N ASP A 168 6.54 -5.40 -4.97
CA ASP A 168 6.82 -6.77 -5.42
C ASP A 168 7.14 -6.81 -6.91
N ASP A 169 7.07 -7.98 -7.51
CA ASP A 169 7.35 -8.28 -8.92
C ASP A 169 8.66 -7.67 -9.42
N PHE A 170 9.72 -7.93 -8.67
CA PHE A 170 11.09 -7.69 -9.12
C PHE A 170 11.98 -8.82 -8.60
N HIS A 171 12.88 -9.29 -9.47
CA HIS A 171 13.45 -10.62 -9.31
C HIS A 171 14.95 -10.64 -9.54
N GLY A 172 15.62 -11.44 -8.71
CA GLY A 172 17.02 -11.77 -8.84
C GLY A 172 17.96 -10.65 -8.41
N THR A 173 19.26 -10.96 -8.51
CA THR A 173 20.32 -10.13 -7.96
C THR A 173 20.49 -8.79 -8.66
N GLN A 174 20.20 -8.71 -9.96
CA GLN A 174 20.39 -7.48 -10.74
C GLN A 174 19.35 -6.41 -10.37
N GLU A 175 18.07 -6.79 -10.32
CA GLU A 175 16.98 -5.88 -9.97
C GLU A 175 17.05 -5.49 -8.48
N TRP A 176 17.42 -6.44 -7.63
CA TRP A 176 17.73 -6.15 -6.23
C TRP A 176 18.82 -5.10 -6.07
N ALA A 177 19.93 -5.22 -6.82
CA ALA A 177 21.02 -4.26 -6.75
C ALA A 177 20.57 -2.85 -7.19
N HIS A 178 19.73 -2.76 -8.24
CA HIS A 178 19.18 -1.49 -8.68
C HIS A 178 18.21 -0.90 -7.66
N PHE A 179 17.25 -1.69 -7.17
CA PHE A 179 16.30 -1.29 -6.14
C PHE A 179 17.01 -0.75 -4.89
N THR A 180 17.99 -1.48 -4.37
CA THR A 180 18.75 -1.06 -3.18
C THR A 180 19.56 0.20 -3.41
N ALA A 181 20.10 0.42 -4.62
CA ALA A 181 20.79 1.65 -4.97
C ALA A 181 19.85 2.88 -4.91
N VAL A 182 18.60 2.74 -5.35
CA VAL A 182 17.59 3.81 -5.21
C VAL A 182 17.18 3.99 -3.76
N MET A 183 16.89 2.89 -3.04
CA MET A 183 16.49 2.96 -1.63
C MET A 183 17.57 3.53 -0.72
N SER A 184 18.85 3.32 -1.04
CA SER A 184 19.96 3.96 -0.32
C SER A 184 19.99 5.48 -0.45
N LYS A 185 19.43 6.03 -1.52
CA LYS A 185 19.23 7.49 -1.66
C LYS A 185 18.00 7.95 -0.87
N VAL A 186 16.95 7.11 -0.79
CA VAL A 186 15.78 7.38 0.07
C VAL A 186 16.20 7.39 1.53
N PHE A 187 16.90 6.37 2.01
CA PHE A 187 17.36 6.21 3.39
C PHE A 187 18.83 5.83 3.47
N PRO A 188 19.75 6.79 3.40
CA PRO A 188 21.19 6.50 3.45
C PRO A 188 21.66 5.82 4.75
N ASN A 189 20.92 6.02 5.84
CA ASN A 189 21.29 5.56 7.19
C ASN A 189 20.35 4.47 7.74
N ARG A 190 19.49 3.86 6.90
CA ARG A 190 18.58 2.79 7.31
C ARG A 190 18.82 1.56 6.47
N ALA A 191 19.00 0.43 7.13
CA ALA A 191 19.17 -0.85 6.46
C ALA A 191 17.82 -1.41 5.99
N ILE A 192 17.82 -2.10 4.86
CA ILE A 192 16.77 -3.05 4.51
C ILE A 192 17.10 -4.35 5.27
N VAL A 193 16.17 -4.84 6.06
CA VAL A 193 16.34 -6.04 6.90
C VAL A 193 15.29 -7.09 6.54
N ASN A 194 15.55 -8.35 6.87
CA ASN A 194 14.51 -9.37 6.85
C ASN A 194 13.49 -9.04 7.96
N ILE A 195 12.21 -9.07 7.62
CA ILE A 195 11.12 -8.88 8.59
C ILE A 195 11.09 -10.15 9.47
N PRO A 196 11.20 -10.04 10.81
CA PRO A 196 11.11 -11.18 11.70
C PRO A 196 9.78 -11.93 11.55
N ASP A 197 9.80 -13.25 11.74
CA ASP A 197 8.57 -14.06 11.60
C ASP A 197 7.49 -13.71 12.61
N ASP A 198 7.87 -13.20 13.78
CA ASP A 198 6.99 -12.73 14.83
C ASP A 198 6.61 -11.25 14.70
N ASP A 199 6.99 -10.58 13.60
CA ASP A 199 6.57 -9.19 13.36
C ASP A 199 5.06 -9.09 13.21
N GLN A 200 4.51 -8.03 13.80
CA GLN A 200 3.08 -7.79 13.85
C GLN A 200 2.42 -7.77 12.46
N ILE A 201 3.11 -7.32 11.41
CA ILE A 201 2.56 -7.28 10.05
C ILE A 201 2.10 -8.65 9.55
N PHE A 202 2.74 -9.72 10.03
CA PHE A 202 2.36 -11.09 9.66
C PHE A 202 1.23 -11.68 10.52
N HIS A 203 0.70 -10.91 11.50
CA HIS A 203 -0.27 -11.41 12.50
C HIS A 203 -1.44 -10.46 12.76
N VAL A 204 -1.60 -9.37 12.00
CA VAL A 204 -2.64 -8.34 12.25
C VAL A 204 -4.05 -8.92 12.10
N ILE A 205 -4.32 -9.68 11.06
CA ILE A 205 -5.61 -10.33 10.76
C ILE A 205 -5.41 -11.83 10.58
N PHE A 206 -4.46 -12.22 9.73
CA PHE A 206 -4.12 -13.60 9.44
C PHE A 206 -2.75 -13.94 10.02
N ASP A 207 -2.60 -15.15 10.59
CA ASP A 207 -1.28 -15.69 10.90
C ASP A 207 -0.63 -16.21 9.61
N LEU A 208 0.44 -15.54 9.18
CA LEU A 208 1.14 -15.86 7.93
C LEU A 208 2.42 -16.68 8.17
N ASN A 209 2.35 -17.68 9.06
CA ASN A 209 3.49 -18.55 9.36
C ASN A 209 3.86 -19.50 8.21
N ASP A 210 2.94 -19.71 7.28
CA ASP A 210 3.03 -20.61 6.13
C ASP A 210 3.41 -19.91 4.81
N ARG A 211 4.07 -18.74 4.89
CA ARG A 211 4.47 -17.97 3.72
C ARG A 211 5.42 -18.75 2.82
N PHE A 212 5.18 -18.66 1.51
CA PHE A 212 6.02 -19.26 0.47
C PHE A 212 6.13 -18.32 -0.72
N GLN A 213 6.98 -18.65 -1.69
CA GLN A 213 7.13 -17.90 -2.92
C GLN A 213 5.84 -17.95 -3.74
N VAL A 214 5.26 -16.78 -3.98
CA VAL A 214 4.11 -16.58 -4.88
C VAL A 214 4.67 -16.21 -6.24
N PRO A 215 4.47 -17.05 -7.26
CA PRO A 215 4.96 -16.77 -8.61
C PRO A 215 3.95 -15.97 -9.42
N GLY A 216 4.41 -15.34 -10.50
CA GLY A 216 3.54 -14.79 -11.53
C GLY A 216 2.87 -15.86 -12.41
N LEU A 217 2.12 -15.39 -13.41
CA LEU A 217 1.36 -16.24 -14.34
C LEU A 217 2.24 -17.24 -15.11
N GLN A 218 3.53 -16.95 -15.29
CA GLN A 218 4.47 -17.87 -15.94
C GLN A 218 4.51 -19.26 -15.28
N TYR A 219 4.12 -19.37 -14.01
CA TYR A 219 4.00 -20.66 -13.34
C TYR A 219 3.02 -21.63 -14.04
N VAL A 220 1.96 -21.12 -14.61
CA VAL A 220 0.95 -21.94 -15.31
C VAL A 220 1.61 -22.73 -16.45
N TYR A 221 2.58 -22.15 -17.13
CA TYR A 221 3.25 -22.72 -18.29
C TYR A 221 4.57 -23.44 -17.93
N SER A 222 5.37 -22.84 -17.03
CA SER A 222 6.71 -23.31 -16.70
C SER A 222 6.76 -24.26 -15.52
N ARG A 223 5.81 -24.18 -14.59
CA ARG A 223 5.82 -24.82 -13.26
C ARG A 223 6.98 -24.36 -12.37
N GLN A 224 7.65 -23.25 -12.74
CA GLN A 224 8.70 -22.63 -11.94
C GLN A 224 8.12 -21.47 -11.13
N ARG A 225 8.43 -21.44 -9.82
CA ARG A 225 7.98 -20.36 -8.93
C ARG A 225 8.88 -19.11 -9.01
N TRP A 226 10.10 -19.28 -9.51
CA TRP A 226 11.09 -18.22 -9.56
C TRP A 226 11.25 -17.65 -10.95
N GLU A 227 11.70 -16.41 -11.00
CA GLU A 227 12.15 -15.72 -12.19
C GLU A 227 13.64 -15.36 -12.06
N LYS A 228 14.33 -15.27 -13.21
CA LYS A 228 15.74 -14.92 -13.28
C LYS A 228 16.57 -15.81 -12.35
N ASP A 229 17.32 -15.24 -11.40
CA ASP A 229 18.07 -15.93 -10.35
C ASP A 229 17.44 -15.77 -8.94
N GLY A 230 16.13 -15.39 -8.90
CA GLY A 230 15.36 -15.18 -7.66
C GLY A 230 14.72 -16.47 -7.13
N TYR A 231 15.53 -17.44 -6.69
CA TYR A 231 15.05 -18.78 -6.33
C TYR A 231 14.26 -18.85 -5.04
N ASP A 232 14.49 -17.93 -4.11
CA ASP A 232 13.89 -17.92 -2.78
C ASP A 232 13.12 -16.62 -2.51
N PRO A 233 11.93 -16.67 -1.88
CA PRO A 233 11.17 -15.48 -1.53
C PRO A 233 11.85 -14.69 -0.41
N HIS A 234 11.81 -13.36 -0.50
CA HIS A 234 12.38 -12.50 0.51
C HIS A 234 11.35 -11.51 1.06
N TRP A 235 11.05 -11.65 2.35
CA TRP A 235 10.18 -10.76 3.11
C TRP A 235 11.05 -9.74 3.83
N ARG A 236 11.26 -8.57 3.22
CA ARG A 236 12.17 -7.54 3.72
C ARG A 236 11.44 -6.26 4.04
N GLY A 237 12.06 -5.40 4.82
CA GLY A 237 11.46 -4.12 5.16
C GLY A 237 12.43 -3.08 5.68
N ILE A 238 11.90 -1.87 5.85
CA ILE A 238 12.61 -0.74 6.45
C ILE A 238 11.75 -0.22 7.60
N TYR A 239 12.36 -0.12 8.78
CA TYR A 239 11.72 0.37 9.99
C TYR A 239 12.08 1.83 10.29
N ASP A 240 11.18 2.55 10.92
CA ASP A 240 11.47 3.86 11.51
C ASP A 240 12.17 3.73 12.88
N ASP A 241 12.45 4.88 13.52
CA ASP A 241 13.14 4.92 14.81
C ASP A 241 12.27 4.43 15.98
N HIS A 242 10.97 4.22 15.75
CA HIS A 242 10.01 3.73 16.73
C HIS A 242 9.67 2.24 16.53
N GLY A 243 10.28 1.58 15.54
CA GLY A 243 10.03 0.19 15.22
C GLY A 243 8.79 -0.05 14.35
N ARG A 244 8.19 1.01 13.77
CA ARG A 244 7.12 0.87 12.78
C ARG A 244 7.72 0.48 11.43
N LEU A 245 7.19 -0.56 10.80
CA LEU A 245 7.55 -0.92 9.44
C LEU A 245 6.99 0.14 8.47
N MET A 246 7.89 0.83 7.77
CA MET A 246 7.54 1.86 6.78
C MET A 246 7.42 1.30 5.37
N ALA A 247 8.21 0.28 5.05
CA ALA A 247 8.22 -0.35 3.74
C ALA A 247 8.27 -1.86 3.87
N ALA A 248 7.38 -2.56 3.19
CA ALA A 248 7.39 -4.01 3.01
C ALA A 248 7.83 -4.33 1.57
N ILE A 249 8.91 -5.08 1.45
CA ILE A 249 9.61 -5.36 0.19
C ILE A 249 9.51 -6.86 -0.05
N CYS A 250 8.64 -7.24 -0.99
CA CYS A 250 8.36 -8.63 -1.37
C CYS A 250 9.19 -8.99 -2.61
N HIS A 251 10.50 -9.19 -2.40
CA HIS A 251 11.45 -9.47 -3.47
C HIS A 251 11.42 -10.96 -3.85
N ASP A 252 11.57 -11.26 -5.13
CA ASP A 252 11.47 -12.60 -5.72
C ASP A 252 10.07 -13.22 -5.59
N MET A 253 9.05 -12.39 -5.66
CA MET A 253 7.64 -12.77 -5.62
C MET A 253 6.82 -11.85 -6.50
N ASP A 254 5.68 -12.36 -6.95
CA ASP A 254 4.69 -11.65 -7.75
C ASP A 254 3.32 -11.77 -7.07
N LEU A 255 3.07 -10.83 -6.14
CA LEU A 255 1.79 -10.76 -5.46
C LEU A 255 0.75 -10.07 -6.34
N GLY A 256 1.21 -9.16 -7.21
CA GLY A 256 0.39 -8.47 -8.21
C GLY A 256 -0.37 -9.44 -9.10
N ASP A 257 0.34 -10.39 -9.71
CA ASP A 257 -0.25 -11.47 -10.51
C ASP A 257 -1.22 -12.34 -9.70
N SER A 258 -0.93 -12.60 -8.43
CA SER A 258 -1.82 -13.38 -7.57
C SER A 258 -3.17 -12.70 -7.33
N TRP A 259 -3.21 -11.36 -7.41
CA TRP A 259 -4.44 -10.58 -7.33
C TRP A 259 -5.07 -10.42 -8.71
N GLU A 260 -4.27 -10.13 -9.74
CA GLU A 260 -4.72 -9.98 -11.12
C GLU A 260 -5.47 -11.23 -11.61
N HIS A 261 -4.87 -12.38 -11.36
CA HIS A 261 -5.40 -13.69 -11.80
C HIS A 261 -6.27 -14.38 -10.75
N ALA A 262 -6.86 -13.65 -9.82
CA ALA A 262 -7.71 -14.21 -8.77
C ALA A 262 -8.96 -14.94 -9.31
N ASP A 263 -9.42 -14.58 -10.49
CA ASP A 263 -10.55 -15.20 -11.19
C ASP A 263 -10.12 -16.17 -12.33
N ASN A 264 -8.82 -16.35 -12.55
CA ASN A 264 -8.28 -17.24 -13.55
C ASN A 264 -8.23 -18.68 -13.02
N ILE A 265 -9.02 -19.59 -13.62
CA ILE A 265 -9.10 -20.99 -13.20
C ILE A 265 -7.79 -21.78 -13.37
N GLU A 266 -6.88 -21.32 -14.24
CA GLU A 266 -5.59 -21.97 -14.49
C GLU A 266 -4.53 -21.55 -13.46
N TYR A 267 -4.69 -20.38 -12.84
CA TYR A 267 -3.78 -19.91 -11.81
C TYR A 267 -4.09 -20.59 -10.46
N PRO A 268 -3.09 -21.22 -9.81
CA PRO A 268 -3.35 -22.00 -8.59
C PRO A 268 -3.90 -21.14 -7.44
N VAL A 269 -5.02 -21.61 -6.89
CA VAL A 269 -5.75 -20.88 -5.84
C VAL A 269 -4.93 -20.63 -4.57
N GLU A 270 -3.96 -21.49 -4.25
CA GLU A 270 -3.07 -21.30 -3.11
C GLU A 270 -2.24 -20.01 -3.21
N PHE A 271 -1.83 -19.60 -4.41
CA PHE A 271 -1.10 -18.36 -4.62
C PHE A 271 -2.00 -17.14 -4.41
N THR A 272 -3.18 -17.15 -5.02
CA THR A 272 -4.20 -16.12 -4.80
C THR A 272 -4.56 -15.99 -3.32
N GLN A 273 -4.81 -17.11 -2.63
CA GLN A 273 -5.16 -17.08 -1.21
C GLN A 273 -4.05 -16.50 -0.35
N LEU A 274 -2.79 -16.87 -0.61
CA LEU A 274 -1.67 -16.31 0.15
C LEU A 274 -1.49 -14.82 -0.17
N GLY A 275 -1.48 -14.43 -1.45
CA GLY A 275 -1.34 -13.04 -1.86
C GLY A 275 -2.41 -12.13 -1.27
N MET A 276 -3.69 -12.58 -1.25
CA MET A 276 -4.79 -11.84 -0.63
C MET A 276 -4.62 -11.72 0.89
N ARG A 277 -4.22 -12.78 1.60
CA ARG A 277 -3.96 -12.72 3.06
C ARG A 277 -2.84 -11.76 3.41
N ILE A 278 -1.74 -11.76 2.63
CA ILE A 278 -0.63 -10.83 2.79
C ILE A 278 -1.11 -9.39 2.62
N ALA A 279 -1.81 -9.10 1.52
CA ALA A 279 -2.29 -7.76 1.25
C ALA A 279 -3.28 -7.25 2.32
N VAL A 280 -4.21 -8.10 2.79
CA VAL A 280 -5.13 -7.75 3.88
C VAL A 280 -4.37 -7.39 5.16
N ASN A 281 -3.36 -8.16 5.52
CA ASN A 281 -2.50 -7.85 6.66
C ASN A 281 -1.77 -6.51 6.47
N TYR A 282 -1.14 -6.30 5.33
CA TYR A 282 -0.33 -5.11 5.06
C TYR A 282 -1.18 -3.84 4.99
N VAL A 283 -2.36 -3.90 4.37
CA VAL A 283 -3.31 -2.78 4.35
C VAL A 283 -3.83 -2.48 5.76
N THR A 284 -4.19 -3.52 6.52
CA THR A 284 -4.66 -3.33 7.89
C THR A 284 -3.56 -2.75 8.79
N TYR A 285 -2.32 -3.23 8.65
CA TYR A 285 -1.17 -2.67 9.35
C TYR A 285 -1.00 -1.19 9.02
N ALA A 286 -1.00 -0.82 7.75
CA ALA A 286 -0.86 0.57 7.29
C ALA A 286 -1.98 1.50 7.81
N MET A 287 -3.19 0.97 8.03
CA MET A 287 -4.32 1.74 8.55
C MET A 287 -4.32 1.89 10.07
N THR A 288 -3.49 1.12 10.79
CA THR A 288 -3.52 1.05 12.26
C THR A 288 -2.21 1.46 12.95
N HIS A 289 -1.13 1.60 12.19
CA HIS A 289 0.22 1.96 12.67
C HIS A 289 0.78 3.14 11.88
#